data_525af7def494231d2057c070cf5e5745
#
_entry.id   525af7def494231d2057c070cf5e5745
#
_cell.length_a   1.000
_cell.length_b   1.000
_cell.length_c   1.000
_cell.angle_alpha   90.00
_cell.angle_beta   90.00
_cell.angle_gamma   90.00
#
_symmetry.space_group_name_H-M   'P 1'
#
loop_
_entity.id
_entity.type
_entity.pdbx_description
1 polymer ?
#
loop_
_entity_poly.entity_id
_entity_poly.type
_entity_poly.pdbx_seq_one_letter_code
_entity_poly.pdbx_strand_id
1 'polypeptide(L)'
;MKAVEIKKTGGPEVLELKDITLDKPGPDQVTIEQKAIGLNYIDTYHRSGLYPLNLPIGLGLEGAGIITDIGENVKEFKVGDKISYAGIPLGSYSTHRNYPTKNLVKVPD
;
A
#
# COMPACT_ATOMS: atom_id res chain seq x y z
N MET A 1 -11.11 -6.38 5.39
CA MET A 1 -9.80 -5.90 4.91
C MET A 1 -8.83 -5.78 6.07
N LYS A 2 -7.59 -6.13 5.86
CA LYS A 2 -6.57 -6.15 6.91
C LYS A 2 -5.36 -5.30 6.49
N ALA A 3 -4.70 -4.71 7.48
CA ALA A 3 -3.43 -4.00 7.28
C ALA A 3 -2.54 -4.17 8.50
N VAL A 4 -1.22 -4.10 8.27
CA VAL A 4 -0.22 -4.05 9.34
C VAL A 4 0.20 -2.60 9.52
N GLU A 5 0.08 -2.10 10.74
CA GLU A 5 0.46 -0.72 11.09
C GLU A 5 1.34 -0.71 12.33
N ILE A 6 2.08 0.37 12.49
CA ILE A 6 2.83 0.63 13.72
C ILE A 6 2.37 1.95 14.33
N LYS A 7 2.21 1.96 15.65
CA LYS A 7 1.91 3.18 16.42
C LYS A 7 3.17 3.78 17.04
N LYS A 8 4.21 2.97 17.16
CA LYS A 8 5.52 3.37 17.69
C LYS A 8 6.60 2.58 16.97
N THR A 9 7.81 3.06 17.02
CA THR A 9 8.97 2.37 16.45
C THR A 9 9.52 1.34 17.43
N GLY A 10 10.24 0.35 16.91
CA GLY A 10 10.84 -0.70 17.73
C GLY A 10 11.13 -1.95 16.92
N GLY A 11 11.18 -3.07 17.61
CA GLY A 11 11.39 -4.38 17.03
C GLY A 11 10.09 -4.95 16.44
N PRO A 12 10.09 -6.24 16.08
CA PRO A 12 8.90 -6.87 15.46
C PRO A 12 7.63 -6.78 16.31
N GLU A 13 7.76 -6.63 17.61
CA GLU A 13 6.64 -6.56 18.54
C GLU A 13 5.74 -5.32 18.32
N VAL A 14 6.23 -4.30 17.60
CA VAL A 14 5.42 -3.09 17.34
C VAL A 14 4.48 -3.25 16.15
N LEU A 15 4.62 -4.33 15.38
CA LEU A 15 3.74 -4.61 14.25
C LEU A 15 2.35 -5.01 14.76
N GLU A 16 1.31 -4.34 14.28
CA GLU A 16 -0.08 -4.63 14.66
C GLU A 16 -0.89 -4.96 13.43
N LEU A 17 -1.56 -6.11 13.44
CA LEU A 17 -2.53 -6.47 12.40
C LEU A 17 -3.88 -5.89 12.78
N LYS A 18 -4.49 -5.14 11.86
CA LYS A 18 -5.76 -4.44 12.10
C LYS A 18 -6.77 -4.74 11.01
N ASP A 19 -8.03 -4.75 11.41
CA ASP A 19 -9.13 -4.63 10.46
C ASP A 19 -9.22 -3.18 10.01
N ILE A 20 -9.35 -2.97 8.70
CA ILE A 20 -9.45 -1.64 8.13
C ILE A 20 -10.68 -1.51 7.24
N THR A 21 -11.14 -0.28 7.08
CA THR A 21 -12.15 0.10 6.11
C THR A 21 -11.54 1.17 5.22
N LEU A 22 -11.62 0.99 3.91
CA LEU A 22 -11.10 1.99 2.99
C LEU A 22 -12.20 2.96 2.56
N ASP A 23 -11.85 4.24 2.50
CA ASP A 23 -12.66 5.23 1.80
C ASP A 23 -12.58 4.97 0.30
N LYS A 24 -13.46 5.61 -0.46
CA LYS A 24 -13.34 5.60 -1.92
C LYS A 24 -11.99 6.18 -2.31
N PRO A 25 -11.38 5.71 -3.42
CA PRO A 25 -10.11 6.28 -3.85
C PRO A 25 -10.26 7.76 -4.16
N GLY A 26 -9.22 8.53 -3.85
CA GLY A 26 -9.16 9.94 -4.23
C GLY A 26 -9.20 10.09 -5.76
N PRO A 27 -9.35 11.33 -6.28
CA PRO A 27 -9.52 11.55 -7.73
C PRO A 27 -8.42 10.94 -8.59
N ASP A 28 -7.17 10.92 -8.10
CA ASP A 28 -6.00 10.42 -8.82
C ASP A 28 -5.47 9.10 -8.26
N GLN A 29 -6.34 8.35 -7.57
CA GLN A 29 -5.98 7.09 -6.94
C GLN A 29 -6.82 5.94 -7.48
N VAL A 30 -6.34 4.74 -7.22
CA VAL A 30 -7.09 3.51 -7.43
C VAL A 30 -7.13 2.72 -6.14
N THR A 31 -8.12 1.84 -6.00
CA THR A 31 -8.14 0.84 -4.94
C THR A 31 -7.59 -0.46 -5.49
N ILE A 32 -6.67 -1.05 -4.75
CA ILE A 32 -5.98 -2.28 -5.15
C ILE A 32 -6.34 -3.40 -4.18
N GLU A 33 -6.77 -4.55 -4.71
CA GLU A 33 -6.78 -5.81 -3.98
C GLU A 33 -5.43 -6.46 -4.22
N GLN A 34 -4.62 -6.57 -3.17
CA GLN A 34 -3.25 -7.05 -3.30
C GLN A 34 -3.18 -8.56 -3.45
N LYS A 35 -2.34 -9.03 -4.37
CA LYS A 35 -2.08 -10.45 -4.62
C LYS A 35 -0.68 -10.85 -4.20
N ALA A 36 0.25 -9.91 -4.20
CA ALA A 36 1.63 -10.13 -3.76
C ALA A 36 2.16 -8.85 -3.11
N ILE A 37 2.93 -9.02 -2.06
CA ILE A 37 3.51 -7.93 -1.27
C ILE A 37 5.00 -8.22 -1.12
N GLY A 38 5.84 -7.25 -1.48
CA GLY A 38 7.28 -7.39 -1.31
C GLY A 38 7.71 -7.03 0.11
N LEU A 39 8.65 -7.82 0.63
CA LEU A 39 9.31 -7.55 1.91
C LEU A 39 10.72 -7.07 1.60
N ASN A 40 11.06 -5.88 2.08
CA ASN A 40 12.34 -5.25 1.81
C ASN A 40 13.05 -4.87 3.10
N TYR A 41 14.37 -4.87 3.07
CA TYR A 41 15.16 -4.56 4.27
C TYR A 41 14.86 -3.16 4.81
N ILE A 42 14.56 -2.20 3.93
CA ILE A 42 14.21 -0.84 4.34
C ILE A 42 12.96 -0.80 5.24
N ASP A 43 12.07 -1.78 5.13
CA ASP A 43 10.88 -1.85 5.98
C ASP A 43 11.26 -1.96 7.46
N THR A 44 12.39 -2.61 7.75
CA THR A 44 12.92 -2.70 9.11
C THR A 44 13.44 -1.36 9.60
N TYR A 45 14.00 -0.54 8.71
CA TYR A 45 14.46 0.81 9.05
C TYR A 45 13.30 1.73 9.38
N HIS A 46 12.20 1.61 8.65
CA HIS A 46 10.98 2.35 8.95
C HIS A 46 10.40 1.89 10.29
N ARG A 47 10.33 0.58 10.51
CA ARG A 47 9.81 0.03 11.76
C ARG A 47 10.64 0.45 12.97
N SER A 48 11.96 0.41 12.85
CA SER A 48 12.87 0.72 13.98
C SER A 48 13.02 2.21 14.26
N GLY A 49 12.63 3.06 13.32
CA GLY A 49 12.77 4.52 13.45
C GLY A 49 14.07 5.07 12.91
N LEU A 50 14.91 4.25 12.27
CA LEU A 50 16.15 4.74 11.63
C LEU A 50 15.82 5.79 10.58
N TYR A 51 14.71 5.60 9.84
CA TYR A 51 14.13 6.60 8.94
C TYR A 51 12.80 7.07 9.56
N PRO A 52 12.77 8.27 10.18
CA PRO A 52 11.57 8.74 10.90
C PRO A 52 10.34 8.85 10.02
N LEU A 53 9.19 8.51 10.60
CA LEU A 53 7.88 8.58 9.95
C LEU A 53 6.87 9.25 10.86
N ASN A 54 5.80 9.76 10.26
CA ASN A 54 4.64 10.26 11.02
C ASN A 54 3.77 9.07 11.42
N LEU A 55 3.70 8.79 12.70
CA LEU A 55 2.97 7.64 13.25
C LEU A 55 1.54 8.05 13.68
N PRO A 56 0.57 7.15 13.66
CA PRO A 56 0.64 5.75 13.20
C PRO A 56 0.72 5.67 11.67
N ILE A 57 1.33 4.60 11.17
CA ILE A 57 1.50 4.42 9.72
C ILE A 57 1.57 2.94 9.36
N GLY A 58 1.13 2.62 8.13
CA GLY A 58 1.38 1.31 7.54
C GLY A 58 2.82 1.19 7.07
N LEU A 59 3.28 -0.01 6.82
CA LEU A 59 4.60 -0.29 6.30
C LEU A 59 4.54 -0.93 4.92
N GLY A 60 5.69 -0.95 4.25
CA GLY A 60 5.85 -1.62 2.97
C GLY A 60 5.83 -0.67 1.79
N LEU A 61 6.65 -0.97 0.79
CA LEU A 61 6.90 -0.09 -0.34
C LEU A 61 6.48 -0.67 -1.68
N GLU A 62 6.17 -1.97 -1.77
CA GLU A 62 5.85 -2.56 -3.06
C GLU A 62 4.77 -3.62 -2.97
N GLY A 63 4.05 -3.76 -4.07
CA GLY A 63 3.02 -4.78 -4.18
C GLY A 63 2.57 -4.95 -5.61
N ALA A 64 1.75 -5.96 -5.81
CA ALA A 64 1.10 -6.24 -7.07
C ALA A 64 -0.31 -6.74 -6.79
N GLY A 65 -1.25 -6.39 -7.62
CA GLY A 65 -2.63 -6.79 -7.42
C GLY A 65 -3.54 -6.38 -8.56
N ILE A 66 -4.81 -6.31 -8.25
CA ILE A 66 -5.87 -6.03 -9.21
C ILE A 66 -6.61 -4.78 -8.77
N ILE A 67 -6.88 -3.89 -9.71
CA ILE A 67 -7.66 -2.68 -9.44
C ILE A 67 -9.12 -3.06 -9.25
N THR A 68 -9.71 -2.63 -8.13
CA THR A 68 -11.11 -2.89 -7.80
C THR A 68 -11.98 -1.63 -7.87
N ASP A 69 -11.37 -0.45 -7.83
CA ASP A 69 -12.07 0.82 -7.96
C ASP A 69 -11.09 1.89 -8.47
N ILE A 70 -11.60 2.92 -9.12
CA ILE A 70 -10.78 4.01 -9.67
C ILE A 70 -11.35 5.36 -9.28
N GLY A 71 -10.45 6.34 -9.08
CA GLY A 71 -10.82 7.72 -8.85
C GLY A 71 -11.34 8.41 -10.12
N GLU A 72 -12.04 9.51 -9.94
CA GLU A 72 -12.75 10.19 -11.04
C GLU A 72 -11.83 10.73 -12.14
N ASN A 73 -10.57 11.03 -11.83
CA ASN A 73 -9.61 11.53 -12.82
C ASN A 73 -8.78 10.43 -13.49
N VAL A 74 -8.97 9.18 -13.08
CA VAL A 74 -8.17 8.07 -13.60
C VAL A 74 -8.69 7.64 -14.96
N LYS A 75 -7.86 7.75 -15.98
CA LYS A 75 -8.22 7.41 -17.39
C LYS A 75 -7.37 6.27 -17.95
N GLU A 76 -6.12 6.15 -17.50
CA GLU A 76 -5.15 5.18 -18.01
C GLU A 76 -5.28 3.78 -17.41
N PHE A 77 -6.08 3.63 -16.36
CA PHE A 77 -6.33 2.35 -15.69
C PHE A 77 -7.82 2.10 -15.56
N LYS A 78 -8.19 0.84 -15.47
CA LYS A 78 -9.61 0.44 -15.28
C LYS A 78 -9.71 -0.69 -14.26
N VAL A 79 -10.90 -0.88 -13.71
CA VAL A 79 -11.20 -2.00 -12.82
C VAL A 79 -10.88 -3.32 -13.53
N GLY A 80 -10.20 -4.21 -12.83
CA GLY A 80 -9.74 -5.49 -13.36
C GLY A 80 -8.32 -5.50 -13.89
N ASP A 81 -7.70 -4.33 -14.07
CA ASP A 81 -6.31 -4.29 -14.52
C ASP A 81 -5.37 -4.88 -13.47
N LYS A 82 -4.39 -5.66 -13.94
CA LYS A 82 -3.29 -6.16 -13.13
C LYS A 82 -2.20 -5.10 -13.10
N ILE A 83 -1.76 -4.76 -11.89
CA ILE A 83 -0.78 -3.70 -11.70
C ILE A 83 0.28 -4.10 -10.68
N SER A 84 1.39 -3.39 -10.73
CA SER A 84 2.41 -3.44 -9.69
C SER A 84 2.90 -2.02 -9.40
N TYR A 85 3.53 -1.85 -8.26
CA TYR A 85 4.07 -0.55 -7.85
C TYR A 85 5.21 -0.74 -6.88
N ALA A 86 6.07 0.27 -6.83
CA ALA A 86 7.11 0.43 -5.81
C ALA A 86 7.21 1.90 -5.44
N GLY A 87 7.45 2.18 -4.17
CA GLY A 87 7.62 3.55 -3.68
C GLY A 87 6.49 4.03 -2.79
N ILE A 88 6.67 5.26 -2.30
CA ILE A 88 5.70 5.90 -1.40
C ILE A 88 4.39 6.21 -2.11
N PRO A 89 3.29 6.33 -1.32
CA PRO A 89 3.22 6.24 0.14
C PRO A 89 3.35 4.79 0.66
N LEU A 90 3.80 4.67 1.92
CA LEU A 90 3.91 3.37 2.58
C LEU A 90 2.54 2.76 2.84
N GLY A 91 2.48 1.44 2.98
CA GLY A 91 1.24 0.76 3.32
C GLY A 91 0.96 -0.50 2.53
N SER A 92 1.98 -1.07 1.86
CA SER A 92 1.77 -2.29 1.08
C SER A 92 1.52 -3.54 1.93
N TYR A 93 1.80 -3.49 3.24
CA TYR A 93 1.46 -4.58 4.15
C TYR A 93 -0.04 -4.52 4.48
N SER A 94 -0.85 -4.81 3.48
CA SER A 94 -2.30 -4.76 3.58
C SER A 94 -2.92 -5.70 2.55
N THR A 95 -4.17 -6.10 2.78
CA THR A 95 -4.92 -6.88 1.79
C THR A 95 -5.44 -5.98 0.68
N HIS A 96 -5.80 -4.74 1.04
CA HIS A 96 -6.37 -3.75 0.12
C HIS A 96 -5.81 -2.38 0.49
N ARG A 97 -5.63 -1.53 -0.51
CA ARG A 97 -5.21 -0.15 -0.27
C ARG A 97 -5.60 0.77 -1.41
N ASN A 98 -5.67 2.05 -1.10
CA ASN A 98 -5.73 3.09 -2.13
C ASN A 98 -4.31 3.56 -2.44
N TYR A 99 -4.01 3.81 -3.70
CA TYR A 99 -2.66 4.17 -4.13
C TYR A 99 -2.73 5.13 -5.31
N PRO A 100 -1.87 6.15 -5.36
CA PRO A 100 -1.84 7.09 -6.48
C PRO A 100 -1.36 6.42 -7.77
N THR A 101 -1.91 6.82 -8.89
CA THR A 101 -1.56 6.21 -10.19
C THR A 101 -0.16 6.52 -10.69
N LYS A 102 0.45 7.54 -10.11
CA LYS A 102 1.75 8.06 -10.53
C LYS A 102 2.84 6.99 -10.67
N ASN A 103 2.86 6.02 -9.75
CA ASN A 103 3.89 4.98 -9.73
C ASN A 103 3.37 3.60 -10.14
N LEU A 104 2.15 3.53 -10.67
CA LEU A 104 1.57 2.25 -11.09
C LEU A 104 2.07 1.84 -12.46
N VAL A 105 2.31 0.54 -12.61
CA VAL A 105 2.71 -0.08 -13.86
C VAL A 105 1.75 -1.22 -14.16
N LYS A 106 1.27 -1.30 -15.40
CA LYS A 106 0.45 -2.44 -15.82
C LYS A 106 1.31 -3.69 -15.95
N VAL A 107 0.79 -4.80 -15.44
CA VAL A 107 1.43 -6.11 -15.55
C VAL A 107 0.81 -6.84 -16.73
N PRO A 108 1.59 -7.32 -17.69
CA PRO A 108 1.06 -8.08 -18.83
C PRO A 108 0.37 -9.36 -18.38
N ASP A 109 -0.61 -9.77 -19.14
CA ASP A 109 -1.30 -11.05 -18.93
C ASP A 109 -0.41 -12.26 -19.23
#